data_d2de89bf3ee3aab76883759122c56e5f
#
_entry.id   d2de89bf3ee3aab76883759122c56e5f
#
_cell.length_a   1.000
_cell.length_b   1.000
_cell.length_c   1.000
_cell.angle_alpha   90.00
_cell.angle_beta   90.00
_cell.angle_gamma   90.00
#
_symmetry.space_group_name_H-M   'P 1'
#
loop_
_entity.id
_entity.type
_entity.pdbx_description
1 polymer ?
#
loop_
_entity_poly.entity_id
_entity_poly.type
_entity_poly.pdbx_seq_one_letter_code
_entity_poly.pdbx_strand_id
1 'polypeptide(L)'
;MLSFDHVTIEAAHYSWLGRRSWQPLLTDISLQLAPGEIVALVGGSGEGKSLLLQSALTLLPDNLRMGGTISLDGTPLCDASRARLRGHTLCYVPQGVSALNPLLTVERQLGRAARLCGQNASRERLGEQLLRYQLPAATLDSYPRQLSGGMAKRILACTAALGGARYILADEITAWLDEELACLLLGQLRELANRGSGILWVTHDLALAVRFADRIVALHQGKVSDTLSCHHLRQGQGSEMLRAHWQALPEFNSLFSVPEVS
;
A
#
# COMPACT_ATOMS: atom_id res chain seq x y z
N MET A 1 -2.53 0.92 -17.05
CA MET A 1 -1.41 1.37 -16.21
C MET A 1 -1.88 2.56 -15.39
N LEU A 2 -1.61 2.57 -14.08
CA LEU A 2 -1.85 3.74 -13.21
C LEU A 2 -0.56 4.57 -13.16
N SER A 3 -0.65 5.87 -13.45
CA SER A 3 0.52 6.76 -13.51
C SER A 3 0.31 7.96 -12.60
N PHE A 4 1.37 8.37 -11.94
CA PHE A 4 1.52 9.63 -11.22
C PHE A 4 2.54 10.46 -11.99
N ASP A 5 2.15 11.63 -12.47
CA ASP A 5 2.97 12.45 -13.35
C ASP A 5 3.17 13.83 -12.69
N HIS A 6 4.41 14.09 -12.25
CA HIS A 6 4.82 15.33 -11.58
C HIS A 6 3.94 15.72 -10.37
N VAL A 7 3.52 14.72 -9.59
CA VAL A 7 2.63 14.95 -8.44
C VAL A 7 3.36 15.71 -7.36
N THR A 8 2.78 16.84 -6.94
CA THR A 8 3.24 17.68 -5.84
C THR A 8 2.11 17.79 -4.82
N ILE A 9 2.42 17.62 -3.54
CA ILE A 9 1.46 17.79 -2.44
C ILE A 9 1.99 18.85 -1.50
N GLU A 10 1.16 19.84 -1.20
CA GLU A 10 1.51 20.98 -0.36
C GLU A 10 0.53 21.13 0.80
N ALA A 11 1.05 21.50 1.97
CA ALA A 11 0.28 21.81 3.16
C ALA A 11 0.06 23.29 3.33
N ALA A 12 -1.16 23.68 3.69
CA ALA A 12 -1.47 25.04 4.09
C ALA A 12 -0.83 25.34 5.45
N HIS A 13 -0.01 26.36 5.49
CA HIS A 13 0.57 26.93 6.69
C HIS A 13 0.01 28.34 6.92
N TYR A 14 -0.43 28.63 8.13
CA TYR A 14 -0.96 29.94 8.50
C TYR A 14 0.06 30.63 9.39
N SER A 15 0.51 31.81 8.96
CA SER A 15 1.32 32.68 9.81
C SER A 15 0.46 33.21 10.98
N TRP A 16 1.10 33.72 12.01
CA TRP A 16 0.42 34.37 13.16
C TRP A 16 -0.46 35.57 12.76
N LEU A 17 -0.20 36.19 11.58
CA LEU A 17 -1.01 37.24 10.96
C LEU A 17 -2.16 36.72 10.10
N GLY A 18 -2.45 35.43 10.11
CA GLY A 18 -3.50 34.80 9.31
C GLY A 18 -3.18 34.65 7.81
N ARG A 19 -1.96 34.98 7.36
CA ARG A 19 -1.55 34.80 5.96
C ARG A 19 -1.32 33.33 5.69
N ARG A 20 -2.01 32.80 4.67
CA ARG A 20 -1.86 31.44 4.18
C ARG A 20 -0.65 31.35 3.25
N SER A 21 0.23 30.38 3.50
CA SER A 21 1.32 29.98 2.62
C SER A 21 1.24 28.47 2.39
N TRP A 22 1.89 27.98 1.34
CA TRP A 22 1.91 26.55 0.99
C TRP A 22 3.33 26.03 1.14
N GLN A 23 3.47 24.93 1.88
CA GLN A 23 4.75 24.24 2.08
C GLN A 23 4.70 22.90 1.39
N PRO A 24 5.67 22.58 0.51
CA PRO A 24 5.72 21.29 -0.18
C PRO A 24 6.01 20.16 0.82
N LEU A 25 5.22 19.09 0.75
CA LEU A 25 5.43 17.82 1.44
C LEU A 25 5.97 16.77 0.47
N LEU A 26 5.43 16.74 -0.76
CA LEU A 26 5.94 15.95 -1.87
C LEU A 26 6.18 16.89 -3.05
N THR A 27 7.27 16.68 -3.77
CA THR A 27 7.65 17.51 -4.92
C THR A 27 8.04 16.64 -6.09
N ASP A 28 7.33 16.84 -7.21
CA ASP A 28 7.67 16.24 -8.51
C ASP A 28 7.76 14.71 -8.48
N ILE A 29 6.76 14.06 -7.89
CA ILE A 29 6.69 12.60 -7.81
C ILE A 29 6.14 12.05 -9.12
N SER A 30 6.98 11.29 -9.82
CA SER A 30 6.60 10.56 -11.02
C SER A 30 6.84 9.07 -10.82
N LEU A 31 5.77 8.27 -10.92
CA LEU A 31 5.83 6.83 -10.83
C LEU A 31 4.72 6.18 -11.66
N GLN A 32 4.96 4.98 -12.12
CA GLN A 32 4.00 4.18 -12.88
C GLN A 32 3.81 2.84 -12.18
N LEU A 33 2.60 2.32 -12.25
CA LEU A 33 2.23 1.01 -11.71
C LEU A 33 1.56 0.19 -12.81
N ALA A 34 2.20 -0.88 -13.21
CA ALA A 34 1.66 -1.79 -14.21
C ALA A 34 0.69 -2.80 -13.56
N PRO A 35 -0.29 -3.35 -14.33
CA PRO A 35 -1.02 -4.53 -13.89
C PRO A 35 -0.06 -5.70 -13.66
N GLY A 36 -0.28 -6.45 -12.59
CA GLY A 36 0.56 -7.60 -12.22
C GLY A 36 1.87 -7.27 -11.51
N GLU A 37 2.15 -5.98 -11.29
CA GLU A 37 3.38 -5.50 -10.64
C GLU A 37 3.12 -5.16 -9.16
N ILE A 38 4.09 -5.48 -8.30
CA ILE A 38 4.17 -4.94 -6.94
C ILE A 38 5.30 -3.92 -6.89
N VAL A 39 4.95 -2.66 -6.66
CA VAL A 39 5.90 -1.57 -6.41
C VAL A 39 5.91 -1.27 -4.91
N ALA A 40 7.06 -1.41 -4.28
CA ALA A 40 7.26 -0.97 -2.89
C ALA A 40 7.69 0.50 -2.87
N LEU A 41 6.90 1.33 -2.21
CA LEU A 41 7.23 2.72 -1.93
C LEU A 41 7.89 2.80 -0.54
N VAL A 42 9.21 2.97 -0.52
CA VAL A 42 9.99 2.97 0.72
C VAL A 42 10.49 4.38 1.06
N GLY A 43 10.81 4.62 2.32
CA GLY A 43 11.33 5.90 2.81
C GLY A 43 11.09 6.06 4.31
N GLY A 44 11.68 7.09 4.91
CA GLY A 44 11.53 7.41 6.32
C GLY A 44 10.08 7.71 6.74
N SER A 45 9.83 7.67 8.05
CA SER A 45 8.53 8.12 8.58
C SER A 45 8.34 9.61 8.31
N GLY A 46 7.12 10.00 7.90
CA GLY A 46 6.82 11.40 7.58
C GLY A 46 7.18 11.86 6.17
N GLU A 47 7.78 11.01 5.31
CA GLU A 47 8.17 11.35 3.94
C GLU A 47 6.97 11.53 2.95
N GLY A 48 5.74 11.46 3.43
CA GLY A 48 4.54 11.69 2.60
C GLY A 48 4.04 10.49 1.80
N LYS A 49 4.56 9.28 2.04
CA LYS A 49 4.18 8.06 1.31
C LYS A 49 2.66 7.80 1.31
N SER A 50 2.03 7.85 2.48
CA SER A 50 0.57 7.68 2.63
C SER A 50 -0.22 8.77 1.91
N LEU A 51 0.31 10.02 1.88
CA LEU A 51 -0.32 11.11 1.15
C LEU A 51 -0.36 10.87 -0.35
N LEU A 52 0.70 10.24 -0.91
CA LEU A 52 0.72 9.86 -2.32
C LEU A 52 -0.40 8.86 -2.63
N LEU A 53 -0.61 7.84 -1.79
CA LEU A 53 -1.70 6.89 -1.95
C LEU A 53 -3.07 7.56 -1.83
N GLN A 54 -3.24 8.41 -0.81
CA GLN A 54 -4.48 9.15 -0.57
C GLN A 54 -4.80 10.12 -1.71
N SER A 55 -3.78 10.71 -2.33
CA SER A 55 -3.97 11.62 -3.48
C SER A 55 -4.63 10.91 -4.67
N ALA A 56 -4.26 9.64 -4.94
CA ALA A 56 -4.88 8.86 -6.01
C ALA A 56 -6.37 8.58 -5.77
N LEU A 57 -6.81 8.69 -4.52
CA LEU A 57 -8.16 8.36 -4.08
C LEU A 57 -8.99 9.61 -3.74
N THR A 58 -8.46 10.81 -3.93
CA THR A 58 -9.11 12.07 -3.45
C THR A 58 -9.45 12.00 -1.95
N LEU A 59 -8.54 11.49 -1.15
CA LEU A 59 -8.68 11.35 0.31
C LEU A 59 -7.71 12.27 1.07
N LEU A 60 -7.09 13.22 0.38
CA LEU A 60 -6.25 14.22 1.04
C LEU A 60 -7.09 15.08 1.98
N PRO A 61 -6.59 15.41 3.17
CA PRO A 61 -7.20 16.40 4.05
C PRO A 61 -7.38 17.76 3.39
N ASP A 62 -8.39 18.53 3.81
CA ASP A 62 -8.74 19.85 3.21
C ASP A 62 -7.65 20.91 3.31
N ASN A 63 -6.70 20.75 4.25
CA ASN A 63 -5.56 21.61 4.40
C ASN A 63 -4.38 21.26 3.48
N LEU A 64 -4.55 20.24 2.62
CA LEU A 64 -3.58 19.85 1.61
C LEU A 64 -4.13 20.13 0.21
N ARG A 65 -3.22 20.39 -0.73
CA ARG A 65 -3.55 20.46 -2.16
C ARG A 65 -2.59 19.63 -2.98
N MET A 66 -3.07 19.14 -4.10
CA MET A 66 -2.29 18.36 -5.07
C MET A 66 -2.13 19.17 -6.35
N GLY A 67 -0.91 19.18 -6.90
CA GLY A 67 -0.58 19.53 -8.27
C GLY A 67 -0.12 18.29 -9.04
N GLY A 68 0.10 18.44 -10.34
CA GLY A 68 0.43 17.31 -11.21
C GLY A 68 -0.79 16.53 -11.67
N THR A 69 -0.57 15.35 -12.25
CA THR A 69 -1.64 14.54 -12.87
C THR A 69 -1.58 13.09 -12.42
N ILE A 70 -2.73 12.50 -12.20
CA ILE A 70 -2.87 11.05 -12.03
C ILE A 70 -3.68 10.53 -13.21
N SER A 71 -3.16 9.53 -13.89
CA SER A 71 -3.73 8.98 -15.13
C SER A 71 -4.00 7.49 -15.00
N LEU A 72 -5.05 7.03 -15.65
CA LEU A 72 -5.35 5.60 -15.82
C LEU A 72 -5.36 5.26 -17.31
N ASP A 73 -4.49 4.36 -17.73
CA ASP A 73 -4.31 3.96 -19.13
C ASP A 73 -4.10 5.16 -20.08
N GLY A 74 -3.29 6.12 -19.64
CA GLY A 74 -2.99 7.35 -20.37
C GLY A 74 -4.07 8.43 -20.31
N THR A 75 -5.22 8.15 -19.67
CA THR A 75 -6.29 9.13 -19.51
C THR A 75 -6.17 9.85 -18.16
N PRO A 76 -5.99 11.18 -18.13
CA PRO A 76 -5.96 11.96 -16.91
C PRO A 76 -7.27 11.84 -16.12
N LEU A 77 -7.14 11.67 -14.80
CA LEU A 77 -8.28 11.51 -13.90
C LEU A 77 -8.54 12.79 -13.10
N CYS A 78 -9.70 13.40 -13.27
CA CYS A 78 -10.17 14.45 -12.36
C CYS A 78 -10.63 13.84 -11.03
N ASP A 79 -10.85 14.67 -10.01
CA ASP A 79 -11.27 14.25 -8.68
C ASP A 79 -12.55 13.40 -8.69
N ALA A 80 -13.53 13.81 -9.47
CA ALA A 80 -14.79 13.07 -9.62
C ALA A 80 -14.57 11.68 -10.24
N SER A 81 -13.66 11.56 -11.21
CA SER A 81 -13.32 10.28 -11.83
C SER A 81 -12.59 9.37 -10.83
N ARG A 82 -11.58 9.90 -10.08
CA ARG A 82 -10.87 9.15 -9.04
C ARG A 82 -11.81 8.66 -7.95
N ALA A 83 -12.75 9.53 -7.51
CA ALA A 83 -13.75 9.17 -6.52
C ALA A 83 -14.66 8.01 -6.97
N ARG A 84 -15.03 7.96 -8.24
CA ARG A 84 -15.85 6.86 -8.81
C ARG A 84 -15.09 5.54 -8.90
N LEU A 85 -13.77 5.57 -9.05
CA LEU A 85 -12.94 4.36 -9.17
C LEU A 85 -12.69 3.65 -7.83
N ARG A 86 -13.00 4.29 -6.70
CA ARG A 86 -12.79 3.73 -5.36
C ARG A 86 -13.60 2.46 -5.14
N GLY A 87 -12.94 1.46 -4.56
CA GLY A 87 -13.57 0.22 -4.15
C GLY A 87 -13.65 -0.84 -5.23
N HIS A 88 -13.60 -0.49 -6.52
CA HIS A 88 -13.63 -1.47 -7.61
C HIS A 88 -12.40 -1.44 -8.54
N THR A 89 -11.96 -0.27 -8.99
CA THR A 89 -10.72 -0.16 -9.79
C THR A 89 -9.52 0.19 -8.93
N LEU A 90 -9.70 1.12 -7.98
CA LEU A 90 -8.70 1.52 -6.99
C LEU A 90 -9.18 1.09 -5.60
N CYS A 91 -8.48 0.16 -4.97
CA CYS A 91 -8.74 -0.28 -3.61
C CYS A 91 -7.65 0.26 -2.68
N TYR A 92 -8.03 0.75 -1.50
CA TYR A 92 -7.13 1.23 -0.48
C TYR A 92 -7.16 0.32 0.74
N VAL A 93 -5.99 -0.13 1.16
CA VAL A 93 -5.81 -0.83 2.43
C VAL A 93 -5.06 0.10 3.38
N PRO A 94 -5.75 0.74 4.33
CA PRO A 94 -5.16 1.73 5.21
C PRO A 94 -4.27 1.07 6.28
N GLN A 95 -3.32 1.84 6.81
CA GLN A 95 -2.45 1.45 7.92
C GLN A 95 -3.24 1.16 9.20
N GLY A 96 -4.24 2.00 9.48
CA GLY A 96 -4.98 1.99 10.74
C GLY A 96 -6.17 1.04 10.74
N VAL A 97 -6.28 0.22 11.78
CA VAL A 97 -7.43 -0.66 12.01
C VAL A 97 -8.73 0.10 12.31
N SER A 98 -8.64 1.40 12.62
CA SER A 98 -9.78 2.31 12.78
C SER A 98 -10.60 2.50 11.48
N ALA A 99 -10.08 2.07 10.35
CA ALA A 99 -10.84 2.02 9.09
C ALA A 99 -11.98 0.98 9.10
N LEU A 100 -11.93 0.00 9.99
CA LEU A 100 -13.05 -0.91 10.23
C LEU A 100 -14.15 -0.17 11.01
N ASN A 101 -15.38 -0.24 10.50
CA ASN A 101 -16.52 0.36 11.18
C ASN A 101 -16.84 -0.41 12.48
N PRO A 102 -16.73 0.21 13.68
CA PRO A 102 -16.90 -0.47 14.96
C PRO A 102 -18.33 -0.98 15.21
N LEU A 103 -19.32 -0.48 14.46
CA LEU A 103 -20.73 -0.81 14.60
C LEU A 103 -21.20 -1.93 13.67
N LEU A 104 -20.34 -2.44 12.79
CA LEU A 104 -20.65 -3.50 11.86
C LEU A 104 -19.81 -4.74 12.13
N THR A 105 -20.43 -5.92 11.96
CA THR A 105 -19.70 -7.19 12.02
C THR A 105 -18.74 -7.31 10.83
N VAL A 106 -17.73 -8.16 10.96
CA VAL A 106 -16.78 -8.49 9.87
C VAL A 106 -17.54 -8.94 8.63
N GLU A 107 -18.56 -9.82 8.77
CA GLU A 107 -19.38 -10.29 7.65
C GLU A 107 -20.01 -9.14 6.86
N ARG A 108 -20.62 -8.17 7.57
CA ARG A 108 -21.26 -7.02 6.90
C ARG A 108 -20.25 -6.16 6.15
N GLN A 109 -19.04 -5.97 6.70
CA GLN A 109 -17.99 -5.16 6.09
C GLN A 109 -17.39 -5.86 4.86
N LEU A 110 -17.02 -7.14 4.98
CA LEU A 110 -16.52 -7.94 3.87
C LEU A 110 -17.59 -8.12 2.78
N GLY A 111 -18.82 -8.40 3.16
CA GLY A 111 -19.94 -8.54 2.23
C GLY A 111 -20.23 -7.24 1.47
N ARG A 112 -20.06 -6.07 2.12
CA ARG A 112 -20.15 -4.77 1.44
C ARG A 112 -19.04 -4.61 0.41
N ALA A 113 -17.79 -4.94 0.77
CA ALA A 113 -16.66 -4.85 -0.14
C ALA A 113 -16.86 -5.74 -1.38
N ALA A 114 -17.28 -7.00 -1.18
CA ALA A 114 -17.58 -7.92 -2.27
C ALA A 114 -18.66 -7.38 -3.21
N ARG A 115 -19.79 -6.90 -2.65
CA ARG A 115 -20.92 -6.36 -3.44
C ARG A 115 -20.56 -5.12 -4.25
N LEU A 116 -19.75 -4.21 -3.69
CA LEU A 116 -19.28 -3.02 -4.40
C LEU A 116 -18.52 -3.37 -5.69
N CYS A 117 -17.92 -4.54 -5.73
CA CYS A 117 -17.17 -5.05 -6.88
C CYS A 117 -17.97 -6.09 -7.71
N GLY A 118 -19.27 -6.20 -7.50
CA GLY A 118 -20.12 -7.15 -8.21
C GLY A 118 -19.84 -8.62 -7.88
N GLN A 119 -19.17 -8.89 -6.76
CA GLN A 119 -18.78 -10.25 -6.34
C GLN A 119 -19.85 -10.89 -5.46
N ASN A 120 -19.91 -12.22 -5.48
CA ASN A 120 -20.75 -12.97 -4.55
C ASN A 120 -20.28 -12.71 -3.09
N ALA A 121 -21.23 -12.34 -2.23
CA ALA A 121 -21.02 -12.05 -0.82
C ALA A 121 -21.67 -13.11 0.08
N SER A 122 -21.77 -14.38 -0.38
CA SER A 122 -22.29 -15.45 0.46
C SER A 122 -21.37 -15.67 1.69
N ARG A 123 -21.97 -16.09 2.79
CA ARG A 123 -21.24 -16.32 4.06
C ARG A 123 -20.14 -17.37 3.88
N GLU A 124 -20.41 -18.42 3.10
CA GLU A 124 -19.45 -19.47 2.78
C GLU A 124 -18.21 -18.91 2.10
N ARG A 125 -18.40 -18.11 1.04
CA ARG A 125 -17.29 -17.48 0.31
C ARG A 125 -16.50 -16.51 1.16
N LEU A 126 -17.17 -15.73 2.00
CA LEU A 126 -16.50 -14.84 2.96
C LEU A 126 -15.70 -15.62 3.99
N GLY A 127 -16.23 -16.76 4.48
CA GLY A 127 -15.53 -17.66 5.38
C GLY A 127 -14.29 -18.29 4.73
N GLU A 128 -14.41 -18.80 3.50
CA GLU A 128 -13.27 -19.33 2.74
C GLU A 128 -12.18 -18.28 2.53
N GLN A 129 -12.59 -17.03 2.26
CA GLN A 129 -11.63 -15.95 2.11
C GLN A 129 -10.91 -15.65 3.44
N LEU A 130 -11.61 -15.64 4.59
CA LEU A 130 -10.98 -15.48 5.90
C LEU A 130 -9.96 -16.59 6.20
N LEU A 131 -10.27 -17.84 5.83
CA LEU A 131 -9.35 -18.97 6.02
C LEU A 131 -8.02 -18.79 5.28
N ARG A 132 -8.01 -18.19 4.09
CA ARG A 132 -6.78 -17.85 3.34
C ARG A 132 -5.89 -16.85 4.11
N TYR A 133 -6.49 -16.05 4.98
CA TYR A 133 -5.79 -15.12 5.87
C TYR A 133 -5.59 -15.71 7.28
N GLN A 134 -5.70 -17.04 7.43
CA GLN A 134 -5.58 -17.76 8.70
C GLN A 134 -6.52 -17.20 9.78
N LEU A 135 -7.73 -16.84 9.40
CA LEU A 135 -8.80 -16.41 10.30
C LEU A 135 -9.93 -17.43 10.26
N PRO A 136 -10.43 -17.92 11.40
CA PRO A 136 -11.55 -18.84 11.43
C PRO A 136 -12.83 -18.19 10.90
N ALA A 137 -13.67 -18.94 10.21
CA ALA A 137 -14.94 -18.43 9.64
C ALA A 137 -15.86 -17.81 10.70
N ALA A 138 -15.78 -18.27 11.95
CA ALA A 138 -16.52 -17.69 13.09
C ALA A 138 -16.18 -16.20 13.32
N THR A 139 -15.02 -15.72 12.83
CA THR A 139 -14.64 -14.30 12.88
C THR A 139 -15.63 -13.41 12.15
N LEU A 140 -16.42 -13.95 11.22
CA LEU A 140 -17.48 -13.20 10.50
C LEU A 140 -18.49 -12.54 11.47
N ASP A 141 -18.76 -13.17 12.60
CA ASP A 141 -19.72 -12.67 13.60
C ASP A 141 -19.10 -11.63 14.54
N SER A 142 -17.79 -11.46 14.52
CA SER A 142 -17.08 -10.55 15.42
C SER A 142 -17.25 -9.10 15.01
N TYR A 143 -17.23 -8.20 16.00
CA TYR A 143 -17.08 -6.76 15.81
C TYR A 143 -15.60 -6.35 15.90
N PRO A 144 -15.18 -5.24 15.26
CA PRO A 144 -13.78 -4.80 15.29
C PRO A 144 -13.15 -4.72 16.69
N ARG A 145 -13.91 -4.31 17.70
CA ARG A 145 -13.46 -4.23 19.10
C ARG A 145 -13.09 -5.59 19.73
N GLN A 146 -13.52 -6.70 19.12
CA GLN A 146 -13.27 -8.06 19.58
C GLN A 146 -12.04 -8.68 18.88
N LEU A 147 -11.43 -7.96 17.95
CA LEU A 147 -10.32 -8.42 17.15
C LEU A 147 -8.99 -7.94 17.76
N SER A 148 -7.95 -8.76 17.66
CA SER A 148 -6.59 -8.29 17.85
C SER A 148 -6.17 -7.39 16.70
N GLY A 149 -5.12 -6.57 16.89
CA GLY A 149 -4.59 -5.71 15.84
C GLY A 149 -4.19 -6.49 14.58
N GLY A 150 -3.55 -7.65 14.74
CA GLY A 150 -3.19 -8.52 13.63
C GLY A 150 -4.40 -9.14 12.92
N MET A 151 -5.45 -9.51 13.63
CA MET A 151 -6.71 -9.97 13.01
C MET A 151 -7.36 -8.84 12.20
N ALA A 152 -7.44 -7.64 12.74
CA ALA A 152 -8.06 -6.50 12.07
C ALA A 152 -7.30 -6.13 10.78
N LYS A 153 -5.96 -6.17 10.77
CA LYS A 153 -5.14 -5.96 9.57
C LYS A 153 -5.38 -7.02 8.50
N ARG A 154 -5.45 -8.29 8.89
CA ARG A 154 -5.77 -9.38 7.96
C ARG A 154 -7.17 -9.22 7.36
N ILE A 155 -8.15 -8.75 8.12
CA ILE A 155 -9.49 -8.44 7.61
C ILE A 155 -9.44 -7.26 6.63
N LEU A 156 -8.68 -6.19 6.92
CA LEU A 156 -8.50 -5.08 5.98
C LEU A 156 -7.87 -5.54 4.66
N ALA A 157 -6.82 -6.36 4.70
CA ALA A 157 -6.23 -6.94 3.49
C ALA A 157 -7.21 -7.86 2.75
N CYS A 158 -8.03 -8.63 3.48
CA CYS A 158 -9.08 -9.47 2.92
C CYS A 158 -10.13 -8.65 2.14
N THR A 159 -10.44 -7.41 2.54
CA THR A 159 -11.37 -6.54 1.79
C THR A 159 -10.86 -6.22 0.39
N ALA A 160 -9.55 -6.00 0.24
CA ALA A 160 -8.95 -5.75 -1.07
C ALA A 160 -9.00 -6.98 -1.99
N ALA A 161 -8.76 -8.16 -1.42
CA ALA A 161 -8.80 -9.42 -2.17
C ALA A 161 -10.23 -9.77 -2.66
N LEU A 162 -11.24 -9.49 -1.84
CA LEU A 162 -12.64 -9.73 -2.22
C LEU A 162 -13.10 -8.84 -3.37
N GLY A 163 -12.56 -7.64 -3.45
CA GLY A 163 -12.94 -6.67 -4.46
C GLY A 163 -12.42 -6.99 -5.87
N GLY A 164 -11.32 -7.74 -6.00
CA GLY A 164 -10.69 -7.97 -7.30
C GLY A 164 -10.28 -6.67 -8.00
N ALA A 165 -9.89 -5.64 -7.22
CA ALA A 165 -9.52 -4.35 -7.75
C ALA A 165 -8.33 -4.43 -8.70
N ARG A 166 -8.36 -3.62 -9.77
CA ARG A 166 -7.26 -3.57 -10.74
C ARG A 166 -5.98 -2.99 -10.14
N TYR A 167 -6.12 -2.06 -9.18
CA TYR A 167 -5.00 -1.49 -8.44
C TYR A 167 -5.29 -1.46 -6.94
N ILE A 168 -4.32 -1.91 -6.16
CA ILE A 168 -4.38 -1.94 -4.70
C ILE A 168 -3.31 -1.00 -4.16
N LEU A 169 -3.74 -0.02 -3.38
CA LEU A 169 -2.88 0.93 -2.68
C LEU A 169 -2.83 0.51 -1.22
N ALA A 170 -1.73 -0.13 -0.81
CA ALA A 170 -1.58 -0.72 0.52
C ALA A 170 -0.63 0.12 1.38
N ASP A 171 -1.14 0.65 2.48
CA ASP A 171 -0.43 1.55 3.36
C ASP A 171 0.03 0.84 4.64
N GLU A 172 1.32 0.54 4.74
CA GLU A 172 1.98 -0.09 5.91
C GLU A 172 1.23 -1.29 6.51
N ILE A 173 0.69 -2.15 5.66
CA ILE A 173 -0.18 -3.28 6.09
C ILE A 173 0.55 -4.30 6.97
N THR A 174 1.88 -4.36 6.89
CA THR A 174 2.72 -5.29 7.65
C THR A 174 3.26 -4.70 8.96
N ALA A 175 3.08 -3.39 9.19
CA ALA A 175 3.57 -2.75 10.42
C ALA A 175 2.98 -3.41 11.68
N TRP A 176 3.82 -3.67 12.67
CA TRP A 176 3.45 -4.29 13.96
C TRP A 176 2.96 -5.75 13.86
N LEU A 177 3.19 -6.44 12.75
CA LEU A 177 3.00 -7.88 12.62
C LEU A 177 4.35 -8.59 12.85
N ASP A 178 4.27 -9.82 13.35
CA ASP A 178 5.40 -10.72 13.29
C ASP A 178 5.73 -11.10 11.83
N GLU A 179 6.92 -11.66 11.61
CA GLU A 179 7.40 -11.97 10.27
C GLU A 179 6.50 -12.99 9.55
N GLU A 180 5.97 -13.98 10.28
CA GLU A 180 5.12 -15.02 9.68
C GLU A 180 3.83 -14.41 9.13
N LEU A 181 3.14 -13.57 9.90
CA LEU A 181 1.93 -12.87 9.46
C LEU A 181 2.20 -11.84 8.37
N ALA A 182 3.33 -11.13 8.43
CA ALA A 182 3.74 -10.21 7.37
C ALA A 182 3.95 -10.96 6.04
N CYS A 183 4.69 -12.08 6.07
CA CYS A 183 4.89 -12.94 4.91
C CYS A 183 3.58 -13.53 4.36
N LEU A 184 2.66 -13.94 5.24
CA LEU A 184 1.32 -14.39 4.84
C LEU A 184 0.58 -13.30 4.05
N LEU A 185 0.50 -12.07 4.59
CA LEU A 185 -0.20 -10.96 3.93
C LEU A 185 0.44 -10.60 2.59
N LEU A 186 1.77 -10.52 2.54
CA LEU A 186 2.50 -10.20 1.32
C LEU A 186 2.38 -11.33 0.28
N GLY A 187 2.34 -12.58 0.71
CA GLY A 187 2.02 -13.73 -0.15
C GLY A 187 0.64 -13.60 -0.80
N GLN A 188 -0.37 -13.19 -0.03
CA GLN A 188 -1.71 -12.93 -0.58
C GLN A 188 -1.71 -11.75 -1.57
N LEU A 189 -0.94 -10.67 -1.31
CA LEU A 189 -0.77 -9.59 -2.29
C LEU A 189 -0.09 -10.09 -3.56
N ARG A 190 0.96 -10.92 -3.45
CA ARG A 190 1.63 -11.52 -4.61
C ARG A 190 0.66 -12.37 -5.44
N GLU A 191 -0.23 -13.15 -4.81
CA GLU A 191 -1.28 -13.88 -5.53
C GLU A 191 -2.22 -12.94 -6.30
N LEU A 192 -2.60 -11.80 -5.72
CA LEU A 192 -3.42 -10.80 -6.40
C LEU A 192 -2.67 -10.17 -7.58
N ALA A 193 -1.38 -9.87 -7.42
CA ALA A 193 -0.55 -9.38 -8.52
C ALA A 193 -0.45 -10.41 -9.65
N ASN A 194 -0.22 -11.68 -9.34
CA ASN A 194 -0.18 -12.76 -10.32
C ASN A 194 -1.51 -12.94 -11.08
N ARG A 195 -2.63 -12.50 -10.51
CA ARG A 195 -3.94 -12.43 -11.18
C ARG A 195 -4.18 -11.14 -11.96
N GLY A 196 -3.18 -10.26 -12.02
CA GLY A 196 -3.20 -9.04 -12.82
C GLY A 196 -3.47 -7.74 -12.05
N SER A 197 -3.60 -7.75 -10.72
CA SER A 197 -3.71 -6.51 -9.94
C SER A 197 -2.35 -5.82 -9.85
N GLY A 198 -2.29 -4.50 -10.12
CA GLY A 198 -1.12 -3.68 -9.80
C GLY A 198 -1.16 -3.27 -8.32
N ILE A 199 -0.05 -3.38 -7.61
CA ILE A 199 0.00 -3.11 -6.17
C ILE A 199 1.07 -2.06 -5.85
N LEU A 200 0.66 -0.93 -5.29
CA LEU A 200 1.55 0.06 -4.71
C LEU A 200 1.52 -0.11 -3.19
N TRP A 201 2.61 -0.62 -2.65
CA TRP A 201 2.73 -0.95 -1.24
C TRP A 201 3.70 -0.02 -0.53
N VAL A 202 3.21 0.76 0.41
CA VAL A 202 4.03 1.59 1.30
C VAL A 202 4.58 0.74 2.44
N THR A 203 5.88 0.83 2.65
CA THR A 203 6.55 0.18 3.78
C THR A 203 7.82 0.92 4.16
N HIS A 204 8.25 0.77 5.41
CA HIS A 204 9.59 1.14 5.87
C HIS A 204 10.52 -0.08 6.00
N ASP A 205 10.00 -1.29 5.76
CA ASP A 205 10.74 -2.54 5.82
C ASP A 205 11.33 -2.87 4.44
N LEU A 206 12.62 -2.56 4.27
CA LEU A 206 13.32 -2.79 3.02
C LEU A 206 13.57 -4.29 2.76
N ALA A 207 13.74 -5.11 3.81
CA ALA A 207 13.95 -6.55 3.66
C ALA A 207 12.72 -7.22 3.03
N LEU A 208 11.54 -6.94 3.59
CA LEU A 208 10.28 -7.41 3.02
C LEU A 208 10.02 -6.83 1.62
N ALA A 209 10.36 -5.54 1.39
CA ALA A 209 10.23 -4.93 0.08
C ALA A 209 11.07 -5.66 -0.98
N VAL A 210 12.34 -5.94 -0.71
CA VAL A 210 13.25 -6.67 -1.61
C VAL A 210 12.77 -8.11 -1.84
N ARG A 211 12.13 -8.73 -0.85
CA ARG A 211 11.66 -10.12 -0.95
C ARG A 211 10.37 -10.24 -1.78
N PHE A 212 9.44 -9.30 -1.66
CA PHE A 212 8.09 -9.45 -2.20
C PHE A 212 7.74 -8.49 -3.35
N ALA A 213 8.43 -7.36 -3.50
CA ALA A 213 8.17 -6.42 -4.58
C ALA A 213 8.98 -6.76 -5.84
N ASP A 214 8.51 -6.28 -7.00
CA ASP A 214 9.24 -6.35 -8.27
C ASP A 214 10.19 -5.16 -8.39
N ARG A 215 9.74 -3.99 -7.91
CA ARG A 215 10.44 -2.72 -8.00
C ARG A 215 10.29 -1.91 -6.72
N ILE A 216 11.31 -1.13 -6.41
CA ILE A 216 11.36 -0.19 -5.30
C ILE A 216 11.37 1.22 -5.85
N VAL A 217 10.55 2.08 -5.25
CA VAL A 217 10.62 3.54 -5.38
C VAL A 217 10.96 4.08 -4.00
N ALA A 218 12.12 4.70 -3.86
CA ALA A 218 12.55 5.28 -2.61
C ALA A 218 12.22 6.77 -2.57
N LEU A 219 11.59 7.22 -1.48
CA LEU A 219 11.36 8.64 -1.20
C LEU A 219 12.38 9.13 -0.18
N HIS A 220 12.90 10.32 -0.43
CA HIS A 220 13.75 11.05 0.50
C HIS A 220 13.45 12.55 0.42
N GLN A 221 13.18 13.18 1.56
CA GLN A 221 12.83 14.61 1.64
C GLN A 221 11.71 15.02 0.67
N GLY A 222 10.69 14.18 0.56
CA GLY A 222 9.52 14.45 -0.29
C GLY A 222 9.77 14.33 -1.80
N LYS A 223 10.87 13.69 -2.24
CA LYS A 223 11.21 13.45 -3.64
C LYS A 223 11.54 11.99 -3.89
N VAL A 224 11.40 11.54 -5.13
CA VAL A 224 11.92 10.22 -5.52
C VAL A 224 13.43 10.29 -5.59
N SER A 225 14.12 9.50 -4.76
CA SER A 225 15.59 9.38 -4.78
C SER A 225 16.05 8.22 -5.66
N ASP A 226 15.28 7.15 -5.71
CA ASP A 226 15.59 5.96 -6.49
C ASP A 226 14.34 5.31 -7.09
N THR A 227 14.53 4.72 -8.26
CA THR A 227 13.56 3.82 -8.88
C THR A 227 14.32 2.67 -9.52
N LEU A 228 14.25 1.47 -8.94
CA LEU A 228 15.00 0.32 -9.44
C LEU A 228 14.29 -1.00 -9.12
N SER A 229 14.59 -2.06 -9.89
CA SER A 229 14.09 -3.40 -9.58
C SER A 229 14.76 -3.95 -8.32
N CYS A 230 14.05 -4.81 -7.59
CA CYS A 230 14.62 -5.49 -6.42
C CYS A 230 15.85 -6.34 -6.80
N HIS A 231 15.88 -6.86 -8.03
CA HIS A 231 17.04 -7.58 -8.56
C HIS A 231 18.29 -6.68 -8.63
N HIS A 232 18.15 -5.45 -9.16
CA HIS A 232 19.27 -4.50 -9.26
C HIS A 232 19.78 -4.06 -7.87
N LEU A 233 18.87 -3.88 -6.89
CA LEU A 233 19.30 -3.55 -5.52
C LEU A 233 20.10 -4.70 -4.90
N ARG A 234 19.69 -5.96 -5.10
CA ARG A 234 20.45 -7.14 -4.66
C ARG A 234 21.84 -7.20 -5.30
N GLN A 235 22.02 -6.66 -6.49
CA GLN A 235 23.33 -6.54 -7.17
C GLN A 235 24.14 -5.31 -6.73
N GLY A 236 23.70 -4.58 -5.70
CA GLY A 236 24.40 -3.41 -5.16
C GLY A 236 24.18 -2.12 -5.96
N GLN A 237 23.16 -2.05 -6.83
CA GLN A 237 22.78 -0.83 -7.53
C GLN A 237 21.85 0.04 -6.67
N GLY A 238 21.72 1.34 -7.00
CA GLY A 238 20.94 2.32 -6.27
C GLY A 238 21.78 3.43 -5.67
N SER A 239 21.13 4.43 -5.07
CA SER A 239 21.81 5.52 -4.37
C SER A 239 22.66 4.98 -3.20
N GLU A 240 23.64 5.76 -2.77
CA GLU A 240 24.47 5.42 -1.63
C GLU A 240 23.62 5.15 -0.37
N MET A 241 22.60 5.98 -0.13
CA MET A 241 21.69 5.85 1.00
C MET A 241 20.90 4.53 0.96
N LEU A 242 20.31 4.18 -0.19
CA LEU A 242 19.52 2.96 -0.32
C LEU A 242 20.40 1.70 -0.21
N ARG A 243 21.60 1.74 -0.81
CA ARG A 243 22.61 0.66 -0.69
C ARG A 243 23.10 0.48 0.74
N ALA A 244 23.42 1.58 1.42
CA ALA A 244 23.85 1.52 2.82
C ALA A 244 22.76 0.94 3.72
N HIS A 245 21.50 1.33 3.49
CA HIS A 245 20.36 0.76 4.22
C HIS A 245 20.20 -0.75 3.93
N TRP A 246 20.27 -1.16 2.66
CA TRP A 246 20.20 -2.57 2.28
C TRP A 246 21.37 -3.39 2.88
N GLN A 247 22.60 -2.89 2.83
CA GLN A 247 23.79 -3.56 3.38
C GLN A 247 23.77 -3.68 4.91
N ALA A 248 23.04 -2.79 5.59
CA ALA A 248 22.89 -2.84 7.05
C ALA A 248 21.89 -3.92 7.52
N LEU A 249 21.13 -4.53 6.61
CA LEU A 249 20.15 -5.55 6.97
C LEU A 249 20.79 -6.94 7.11
N PRO A 250 20.33 -7.76 8.07
CA PRO A 250 20.79 -9.14 8.25
C PRO A 250 20.67 -10.00 6.99
N GLU A 251 19.60 -9.78 6.20
CA GLU A 251 19.30 -10.50 4.95
C GLU A 251 20.38 -10.29 3.89
N PHE A 252 21.03 -9.12 3.87
CA PHE A 252 22.15 -8.88 2.98
C PHE A 252 23.29 -9.87 3.24
N ASN A 253 23.65 -10.07 4.50
CA ASN A 253 24.72 -10.98 4.90
C ASN A 253 24.37 -12.44 4.56
N SER A 254 23.10 -12.84 4.68
CA SER A 254 22.67 -14.22 4.35
C SER A 254 22.71 -14.53 2.86
N LEU A 255 22.58 -13.52 1.99
CA LEU A 255 22.65 -13.68 0.52
C LEU A 255 24.10 -13.82 0.03
N PHE A 256 25.08 -13.33 0.78
CA PHE A 256 26.49 -13.33 0.41
C PHE A 256 27.38 -14.22 1.31
N SER A 257 26.82 -14.85 2.35
CA SER A 257 27.52 -15.90 3.08
C SER A 257 27.60 -17.15 2.18
N VAL A 258 28.71 -17.28 1.49
CA VAL A 258 29.15 -18.55 0.90
C VAL A 258 29.26 -19.54 2.06
N PRO A 259 28.68 -20.75 2.01
CA PRO A 259 28.97 -21.75 3.01
C PRO A 259 30.50 -22.02 2.93
N GLU A 260 31.19 -21.72 4.04
CA GLU A 260 32.56 -22.23 4.19
C GLU A 260 32.48 -23.76 4.10
N VAL A 261 32.95 -24.28 2.98
CA VAL A 261 33.13 -25.71 2.77
C VAL A 261 34.31 -26.10 3.66
N SER A 262 34.01 -26.72 4.79
CA SER A 262 34.97 -27.45 5.64
C SER A 262 35.12 -28.89 5.13
#